data_53361b19d43518d29638d5dc1d19af6a
#
_entry.id   53361b19d43518d29638d5dc1d19af6a
#
_cell.length_a   1.000
_cell.length_b   1.000
_cell.length_c   1.000
_cell.angle_alpha   90.00
_cell.angle_beta   90.00
_cell.angle_gamma   90.00
#
_symmetry.space_group_name_H-M   'P 1'
#
loop_
_entity.id
_entity.type
_entity.pdbx_description
1 polymer ?
#
loop_
_entity_poly.entity_id
_entity_poly.type
_entity_poly.pdbx_seq_one_letter_code
_entity_poly.pdbx_strand_id
1 'polypeptide(L)'
;RAKHVHYYHEESPEQLALINYTSGTTGFSKGVMIPYRAILNNYAFACHVLGDKINAGNNIISILPMAHMYGMSFEFIFEFIKGCHIFYLTRVPSPAIIAQAFTDVKPKIIIAVPLIIEKIIRKKVFPKVQNNRIRLLMNMPVISKKVKERICEQVYQAFGGNAYEIIIGGAALNQEVEAFLRRINFPYTVGYGATECAPIICYRDWHTFAQGSCGQAAYGQEVKIDSVDPHNVPGEILTKGPNVMLG
;
A
#
# COMPACT_ATOMS: atom_id res chain seq x y z
N ARG A 1 -38.37 12.55 14.56
CA ARG A 1 -38.62 13.01 13.18
C ARG A 1 -37.28 13.35 12.56
N ALA A 2 -36.76 12.50 11.68
CA ALA A 2 -35.59 12.80 10.86
C ALA A 2 -35.90 14.00 9.98
N LYS A 3 -35.20 15.10 10.22
CA LYS A 3 -35.24 16.24 9.30
C LYS A 3 -34.66 15.77 7.97
N HIS A 4 -35.31 16.14 6.86
CA HIS A 4 -34.83 15.86 5.52
C HIS A 4 -33.36 16.26 5.40
N VAL A 5 -32.49 15.27 5.22
CA VAL A 5 -31.13 15.49 4.79
C VAL A 5 -31.23 15.77 3.30
N HIS A 6 -30.91 16.99 2.87
CA HIS A 6 -30.80 17.30 1.46
C HIS A 6 -29.53 16.59 0.95
N TYR A 7 -29.72 15.55 0.17
CA TYR A 7 -28.66 14.83 -0.50
C TYR A 7 -28.36 15.48 -1.84
N TYR A 8 -27.13 15.90 -1.99
CA TYR A 8 -26.35 16.04 -3.22
C TYR A 8 -26.71 17.16 -4.18
N HIS A 9 -25.88 18.20 -4.16
CA HIS A 9 -25.46 18.85 -5.39
C HIS A 9 -24.49 17.90 -6.09
N GLU A 10 -24.68 17.61 -7.38
CA GLU A 10 -23.66 16.97 -8.21
C GLU A 10 -22.49 17.94 -8.34
N GLU A 11 -21.45 17.70 -7.51
CA GLU A 11 -20.23 18.49 -7.60
C GLU A 11 -19.50 18.15 -8.91
N SER A 12 -19.00 19.18 -9.59
CA SER A 12 -18.19 18.96 -10.78
C SER A 12 -16.95 18.14 -10.44
N PRO A 13 -16.59 17.11 -11.23
CA PRO A 13 -15.33 16.36 -11.04
C PRO A 13 -14.09 17.23 -10.98
N GLU A 14 -14.11 18.39 -11.63
CA GLU A 14 -13.00 19.36 -11.64
C GLU A 14 -12.97 20.27 -10.41
N GLN A 15 -14.00 20.23 -9.58
CA GLN A 15 -14.05 21.06 -8.37
C GLN A 15 -13.05 20.57 -7.34
N LEU A 16 -12.51 21.53 -6.58
CA LEU A 16 -11.61 21.26 -5.45
C LEU A 16 -12.34 20.45 -4.38
N ALA A 17 -11.82 19.27 -4.07
CA ALA A 17 -12.34 18.41 -3.01
C ALA A 17 -11.63 18.65 -1.68
N LEU A 18 -10.31 18.75 -1.69
CA LEU A 18 -9.50 18.99 -0.51
C LEU A 18 -8.13 19.60 -0.84
N ILE A 19 -7.48 20.19 0.17
CA ILE A 19 -6.09 20.63 0.09
C ILE A 19 -5.28 19.77 1.07
N ASN A 20 -4.25 19.08 0.53
CA ASN A 20 -3.33 18.28 1.32
C ASN A 20 -1.95 18.94 1.34
N TYR A 21 -1.35 19.08 2.54
CA TYR A 21 -0.09 19.77 2.70
C TYR A 21 1.10 18.82 2.62
N THR A 22 2.11 19.21 1.85
CA THR A 22 3.41 18.53 1.78
C THR A 22 4.50 19.42 2.34
N SER A 23 5.57 18.83 2.90
CA SER A 23 6.68 19.57 3.52
C SER A 23 7.54 20.35 2.54
N GLY A 24 7.33 20.20 1.22
CA GLY A 24 8.08 20.89 0.16
C GLY A 24 9.60 20.74 0.27
N THR A 25 10.29 20.56 -0.82
CA THR A 25 11.76 20.48 -0.87
C THR A 25 12.46 21.82 -0.55
N THR A 26 11.73 22.92 -0.62
CA THR A 26 12.22 24.29 -0.39
C THR A 26 12.01 24.79 1.06
N GLY A 27 11.54 23.92 1.97
CA GLY A 27 11.30 24.26 3.38
C GLY A 27 9.94 24.93 3.67
N PHE A 28 9.18 25.33 2.65
CA PHE A 28 7.81 25.82 2.83
C PHE A 28 6.79 24.72 2.54
N SER A 29 5.77 24.60 3.40
CA SER A 29 4.66 23.72 3.15
C SER A 29 3.88 24.15 1.92
N LYS A 30 3.59 23.19 1.01
CA LYS A 30 2.80 23.42 -0.19
C LYS A 30 1.44 22.77 -0.03
N GLY A 31 0.38 23.51 -0.35
CA GLY A 31 -0.99 22.99 -0.35
C GLY A 31 -1.32 22.42 -1.73
N VAL A 32 -1.35 21.10 -1.82
CA VAL A 32 -1.73 20.38 -3.05
C VAL A 32 -3.24 20.38 -3.20
N MET A 33 -3.74 20.97 -4.25
CA MET A 33 -5.18 21.10 -4.53
C MET A 33 -5.71 19.86 -5.25
N ILE A 34 -6.42 19.01 -4.54
CA ILE A 34 -6.95 17.72 -5.05
C ILE A 34 -8.41 17.89 -5.49
N PRO A 35 -8.73 17.69 -6.78
CA PRO A 35 -10.11 17.70 -7.28
C PRO A 35 -10.85 16.39 -6.99
N TYR A 36 -12.19 16.40 -7.06
CA TYR A 36 -13.01 15.20 -6.88
C TYR A 36 -12.63 14.08 -7.86
N ARG A 37 -12.32 14.41 -9.14
CA ARG A 37 -11.91 13.39 -10.13
C ARG A 37 -10.68 12.60 -9.70
N ALA A 38 -9.75 13.24 -8.98
CA ALA A 38 -8.53 12.56 -8.54
C ALA A 38 -8.82 11.52 -7.45
N ILE A 39 -9.70 11.84 -6.51
CA ILE A 39 -10.17 10.90 -5.48
C ILE A 39 -10.96 9.76 -6.12
N LEU A 40 -11.89 10.09 -7.02
CA LEU A 40 -12.72 9.10 -7.73
C LEU A 40 -11.89 8.16 -8.59
N ASN A 41 -10.84 8.66 -9.24
CA ASN A 41 -9.93 7.81 -10.03
C ASN A 41 -9.13 6.85 -9.14
N ASN A 42 -8.64 7.29 -7.97
CA ASN A 42 -7.98 6.40 -7.02
C ASN A 42 -8.94 5.34 -6.47
N TYR A 43 -10.20 5.69 -6.22
CA TYR A 43 -11.23 4.73 -5.86
C TYR A 43 -11.51 3.73 -7.02
N ALA A 44 -11.64 4.21 -8.25
CA ALA A 44 -11.84 3.35 -9.42
C ALA A 44 -10.65 2.41 -9.65
N PHE A 45 -9.41 2.89 -9.47
CA PHE A 45 -8.21 2.06 -9.46
C PHE A 45 -8.31 0.94 -8.41
N ALA A 46 -8.62 1.28 -7.16
CA ALA A 46 -8.75 0.30 -6.08
C ALA A 46 -9.86 -0.72 -6.37
N CYS A 47 -11.00 -0.30 -6.94
CA CYS A 47 -12.05 -1.21 -7.41
C CYS A 47 -11.56 -2.14 -8.53
N HIS A 48 -10.76 -1.63 -9.46
CA HIS A 48 -10.24 -2.42 -10.57
C HIS A 48 -9.28 -3.53 -10.08
N VAL A 49 -8.41 -3.24 -9.12
CA VAL A 49 -7.38 -4.20 -8.68
C VAL A 49 -7.79 -5.06 -7.48
N LEU A 50 -8.64 -4.53 -6.60
CA LEU A 50 -9.04 -5.17 -5.33
C LEU A 50 -10.54 -5.43 -5.21
N GLY A 51 -11.36 -4.97 -6.18
CA GLY A 51 -12.82 -4.99 -6.07
C GLY A 51 -13.41 -6.37 -5.79
N ASP A 52 -12.84 -7.43 -6.35
CA ASP A 52 -13.24 -8.82 -6.12
C ASP A 52 -12.63 -9.44 -4.87
N LYS A 53 -11.63 -8.81 -4.27
CA LYS A 53 -10.88 -9.32 -3.12
C LYS A 53 -11.35 -8.71 -1.81
N ILE A 54 -11.88 -7.49 -1.87
CA ILE A 54 -12.35 -6.71 -0.72
C ILE A 54 -13.87 -6.56 -0.81
N ASN A 55 -14.57 -7.05 0.21
CA ASN A 55 -16.03 -7.07 0.26
C ASN A 55 -16.53 -6.42 1.55
N ALA A 56 -17.81 -6.04 1.56
CA ALA A 56 -18.48 -5.53 2.75
C ALA A 56 -18.31 -6.48 3.94
N GLY A 57 -18.06 -5.92 5.12
CA GLY A 57 -17.82 -6.67 6.35
C GLY A 57 -16.38 -7.21 6.49
N ASN A 58 -15.49 -7.04 5.50
CA ASN A 58 -14.08 -7.36 5.71
C ASN A 58 -13.46 -6.43 6.76
N ASN A 59 -12.59 -6.98 7.59
CA ASN A 59 -11.85 -6.19 8.56
C ASN A 59 -10.64 -5.55 7.90
N ILE A 60 -10.48 -4.27 8.17
CA ILE A 60 -9.36 -3.43 7.73
C ILE A 60 -8.80 -2.72 8.96
N ILE A 61 -7.51 -2.46 8.97
CA ILE A 61 -6.88 -1.69 10.03
C ILE A 61 -6.22 -0.45 9.45
N SER A 62 -6.59 0.72 9.97
CA SER A 62 -5.96 1.99 9.61
C SER A 62 -4.79 2.25 10.55
N ILE A 63 -3.58 2.26 10.00
CA ILE A 63 -2.32 2.47 10.71
C ILE A 63 -1.54 3.68 10.20
N LEU A 64 -1.92 4.20 9.05
CA LEU A 64 -1.33 5.39 8.45
C LEU A 64 -2.08 6.64 8.89
N PRO A 65 -1.42 7.80 8.98
CA PRO A 65 -2.11 9.05 9.25
C PRO A 65 -3.13 9.38 8.16
N MET A 66 -4.38 9.63 8.56
CA MET A 66 -5.47 10.07 7.67
C MET A 66 -5.17 11.40 6.96
N ALA A 67 -4.26 12.21 7.50
CA ALA A 67 -3.80 13.44 6.87
C ALA A 67 -2.93 13.21 5.61
N HIS A 68 -2.45 11.99 5.38
CA HIS A 68 -1.71 11.63 4.18
C HIS A 68 -2.62 10.95 3.16
N MET A 69 -2.51 11.34 1.89
CA MET A 69 -3.36 10.80 0.81
C MET A 69 -3.32 9.28 0.71
N TYR A 70 -2.20 8.64 1.05
CA TYR A 70 -2.07 7.19 1.02
C TYR A 70 -3.02 6.50 2.03
N GLY A 71 -3.01 6.96 3.28
CA GLY A 71 -3.94 6.47 4.31
C GLY A 71 -5.39 6.87 4.00
N MET A 72 -5.62 8.14 3.63
CA MET A 72 -6.96 8.63 3.32
C MET A 72 -7.62 7.85 2.18
N SER A 73 -6.92 7.63 1.07
CA SER A 73 -7.50 6.97 -0.12
C SER A 73 -7.71 5.47 0.08
N PHE A 74 -6.76 4.75 0.71
CA PHE A 74 -6.71 3.29 0.73
C PHE A 74 -6.87 2.63 2.09
N GLU A 75 -6.95 3.37 3.19
CA GLU A 75 -7.36 2.85 4.50
C GLU A 75 -8.69 3.44 4.99
N PHE A 76 -9.24 4.42 4.24
CA PHE A 76 -10.51 5.05 4.60
C PHE A 76 -11.48 5.12 3.43
N ILE A 77 -11.24 5.93 2.39
CA ILE A 77 -12.25 6.22 1.35
C ILE A 77 -12.68 4.94 0.63
N PHE A 78 -11.73 4.16 0.12
CA PHE A 78 -12.04 2.91 -0.59
C PHE A 78 -12.74 1.91 0.34
N GLU A 79 -12.22 1.69 1.51
CA GLU A 79 -12.71 0.71 2.46
C GLU A 79 -14.09 1.09 3.02
N PHE A 80 -14.31 2.38 3.26
CA PHE A 80 -15.61 2.91 3.71
C PHE A 80 -16.70 2.70 2.65
N ILE A 81 -16.40 3.05 1.40
CA ILE A 81 -17.35 2.88 0.28
C ILE A 81 -17.64 1.40 0.03
N LYS A 82 -16.65 0.51 0.23
CA LYS A 82 -16.82 -0.95 0.13
C LYS A 82 -17.62 -1.55 1.30
N GLY A 83 -17.92 -0.78 2.35
CA GLY A 83 -18.64 -1.26 3.54
C GLY A 83 -17.81 -2.15 4.45
N CYS A 84 -16.50 -1.95 4.50
CA CYS A 84 -15.59 -2.66 5.39
C CYS A 84 -15.72 -2.21 6.84
N HIS A 85 -15.30 -3.05 7.77
CA HIS A 85 -15.08 -2.69 9.18
C HIS A 85 -13.69 -2.11 9.35
N ILE A 86 -13.58 -0.79 9.55
CA ILE A 86 -12.31 -0.09 9.69
C ILE A 86 -11.96 0.04 11.17
N PHE A 87 -10.85 -0.55 11.59
CA PHE A 87 -10.33 -0.48 12.95
C PHE A 87 -9.23 0.56 13.04
N TYR A 88 -9.38 1.51 13.96
CA TYR A 88 -8.39 2.54 14.24
C TYR A 88 -7.58 2.21 15.48
N LEU A 89 -6.27 2.47 15.45
CA LEU A 89 -5.41 2.31 16.63
C LEU A 89 -5.71 3.41 17.65
N THR A 90 -6.00 3.03 18.89
CA THR A 90 -6.23 3.96 20.01
C THR A 90 -4.95 4.38 20.72
N ARG A 91 -3.81 3.82 20.33
CA ARG A 91 -2.49 4.06 20.90
C ARG A 91 -1.51 4.51 19.81
N VAL A 92 -0.47 5.23 20.22
CA VAL A 92 0.61 5.62 19.30
C VAL A 92 1.17 4.39 18.60
N PRO A 93 1.17 4.35 17.27
CA PRO A 93 1.61 3.19 16.50
C PRO A 93 3.06 2.83 16.79
N SER A 94 3.30 1.67 17.38
CA SER A 94 4.62 1.05 17.47
C SER A 94 4.58 -0.29 16.73
N PRO A 95 5.72 -0.83 16.24
CA PRO A 95 5.73 -2.11 15.54
C PRO A 95 5.13 -3.26 16.36
N ALA A 96 5.25 -3.21 17.69
CA ALA A 96 4.67 -4.22 18.57
C ALA A 96 3.14 -4.10 18.66
N ILE A 97 2.62 -2.87 18.84
CA ILE A 97 1.19 -2.59 18.88
C ILE A 97 0.54 -2.93 17.54
N ILE A 98 1.15 -2.54 16.41
CA ILE A 98 0.66 -2.83 15.07
C ILE A 98 0.63 -4.35 14.83
N ALA A 99 1.69 -5.08 15.19
CA ALA A 99 1.73 -6.52 15.01
C ALA A 99 0.70 -7.26 15.90
N GLN A 100 0.39 -6.74 17.09
CA GLN A 100 -0.69 -7.27 17.91
C GLN A 100 -2.04 -6.97 17.25
N ALA A 101 -2.25 -5.74 16.80
CA ALA A 101 -3.49 -5.36 16.11
C ALA A 101 -3.74 -6.18 14.83
N PHE A 102 -2.71 -6.51 14.05
CA PHE A 102 -2.86 -7.45 12.92
C PHE A 102 -3.36 -8.82 13.38
N THR A 103 -2.85 -9.34 14.49
CA THR A 103 -3.27 -10.64 15.04
C THR A 103 -4.73 -10.60 15.51
N ASP A 104 -5.15 -9.50 16.14
CA ASP A 104 -6.49 -9.35 16.72
C ASP A 104 -7.55 -9.08 15.64
N VAL A 105 -7.23 -8.18 14.69
CA VAL A 105 -8.15 -7.72 13.63
C VAL A 105 -8.20 -8.68 12.45
N LYS A 106 -7.08 -9.34 12.12
CA LYS A 106 -6.92 -10.21 10.93
C LYS A 106 -7.37 -9.51 9.64
N PRO A 107 -6.74 -8.38 9.28
CA PRO A 107 -7.18 -7.56 8.17
C PRO A 107 -7.12 -8.30 6.84
N LYS A 108 -8.08 -7.98 5.95
CA LYS A 108 -8.15 -8.58 4.61
C LYS A 108 -7.15 -7.99 3.63
N ILE A 109 -6.74 -6.74 3.85
CA ILE A 109 -5.64 -6.07 3.16
C ILE A 109 -4.85 -5.26 4.18
N ILE A 110 -3.55 -5.10 3.94
CA ILE A 110 -2.69 -4.27 4.78
C ILE A 110 -2.03 -3.22 3.89
N ILE A 111 -2.27 -1.96 4.21
CA ILE A 111 -1.60 -0.81 3.62
C ILE A 111 -0.51 -0.36 4.59
N ALA A 112 0.73 -0.27 4.18
CA ALA A 112 1.81 0.02 5.10
C ALA A 112 2.96 0.81 4.47
N VAL A 113 3.77 1.43 5.33
CA VAL A 113 5.07 1.99 4.93
C VAL A 113 6.18 0.96 5.21
N PRO A 114 7.30 0.99 4.46
CA PRO A 114 8.41 0.04 4.59
C PRO A 114 8.89 -0.15 6.02
N LEU A 115 9.05 0.94 6.77
CA LEU A 115 9.56 0.94 8.13
C LEU A 115 8.79 -0.01 9.07
N ILE A 116 7.47 -0.12 8.92
CA ILE A 116 6.62 -0.99 9.73
C ILE A 116 6.92 -2.45 9.39
N ILE A 117 6.89 -2.78 8.11
CA ILE A 117 7.13 -4.14 7.61
C ILE A 117 8.54 -4.62 7.97
N GLU A 118 9.54 -3.80 7.70
CA GLU A 118 10.94 -4.08 8.01
C GLU A 118 11.17 -4.35 9.50
N LYS A 119 10.60 -3.53 10.37
CA LYS A 119 10.73 -3.73 11.83
C LYS A 119 10.07 -5.02 12.30
N ILE A 120 8.91 -5.38 11.74
CA ILE A 120 8.23 -6.65 12.07
C ILE A 120 9.09 -7.83 11.59
N ILE A 121 9.53 -7.81 10.32
CA ILE A 121 10.37 -8.87 9.75
C ILE A 121 11.69 -9.02 10.53
N ARG A 122 12.41 -7.93 10.75
CA ARG A 122 13.71 -7.96 11.47
C ARG A 122 13.59 -8.40 12.93
N LYS A 123 12.53 -7.99 13.64
CA LYS A 123 12.37 -8.32 15.06
C LYS A 123 11.71 -9.66 15.31
N LYS A 124 10.70 -10.05 14.51
CA LYS A 124 9.90 -11.27 14.78
C LYS A 124 10.29 -12.45 13.91
N VAL A 125 10.81 -12.21 12.70
CA VAL A 125 11.03 -13.25 11.71
C VAL A 125 12.51 -13.61 11.58
N PHE A 126 13.38 -12.65 11.31
CA PHE A 126 14.81 -12.92 11.07
C PHE A 126 15.49 -13.72 12.21
N PRO A 127 15.27 -13.43 13.51
CA PRO A 127 15.87 -14.22 14.57
C PRO A 127 15.52 -15.72 14.53
N LYS A 128 14.36 -16.06 13.95
CA LYS A 128 13.88 -17.44 13.84
C LYS A 128 14.37 -18.14 12.58
N VAL A 129 14.64 -17.39 11.49
CA VAL A 129 14.94 -17.97 10.16
C VAL A 129 16.39 -17.78 9.71
N GLN A 130 17.14 -16.88 10.31
CA GLN A 130 18.58 -16.66 10.01
C GLN A 130 19.52 -17.68 10.66
N ASN A 131 18.98 -18.76 11.22
CA ASN A 131 19.78 -19.89 11.68
C ASN A 131 20.44 -20.58 10.48
N ASN A 132 21.74 -20.91 10.59
CA ASN A 132 22.52 -21.57 9.55
C ASN A 132 21.86 -22.86 9.02
N ARG A 133 21.18 -23.63 9.88
CA ARG A 133 20.44 -24.84 9.51
C ARG A 133 19.26 -24.52 8.57
N ILE A 134 18.45 -23.50 8.90
CA ILE A 134 17.31 -23.08 8.08
C ILE A 134 17.81 -22.52 6.76
N ARG A 135 18.87 -21.71 6.76
CA ARG A 135 19.49 -21.16 5.55
C ARG A 135 20.00 -22.27 4.61
N LEU A 136 20.60 -23.32 5.18
CA LEU A 136 21.03 -24.50 4.41
C LEU A 136 19.82 -25.22 3.80
N LEU A 137 18.77 -25.49 4.60
CA LEU A 137 17.56 -26.18 4.14
C LEU A 137 16.81 -25.40 3.05
N MET A 138 16.81 -24.06 3.12
CA MET A 138 16.22 -23.22 2.08
C MET A 138 16.95 -23.29 0.72
N ASN A 139 18.19 -23.77 0.71
CA ASN A 139 19.00 -23.92 -0.51
C ASN A 139 18.95 -25.36 -1.07
N MET A 140 18.37 -26.32 -0.36
CA MET A 140 18.29 -27.73 -0.81
C MET A 140 17.16 -27.93 -1.82
N PRO A 141 17.39 -28.45 -3.03
CA PRO A 141 16.40 -28.50 -4.12
C PRO A 141 15.07 -29.17 -3.74
N VAL A 142 15.12 -30.29 -3.03
CA VAL A 142 13.94 -31.10 -2.71
C VAL A 142 13.17 -30.59 -1.47
N ILE A 143 13.86 -30.08 -0.48
CA ILE A 143 13.30 -29.70 0.83
C ILE A 143 12.89 -28.22 0.84
N SER A 144 13.53 -27.40 0.00
CA SER A 144 13.39 -25.94 0.02
C SER A 144 11.94 -25.45 -0.14
N LYS A 145 11.10 -26.12 -0.94
CA LYS A 145 9.71 -25.73 -1.16
C LYS A 145 8.91 -25.78 0.15
N LYS A 146 8.91 -26.93 0.84
CA LYS A 146 8.20 -27.10 2.11
C LYS A 146 8.71 -26.17 3.22
N VAL A 147 10.03 -25.94 3.27
CA VAL A 147 10.63 -25.03 4.24
C VAL A 147 10.21 -23.58 3.98
N LYS A 148 10.23 -23.14 2.72
CA LYS A 148 9.77 -21.80 2.32
C LYS A 148 8.28 -21.59 2.61
N GLU A 149 7.44 -22.56 2.29
CA GLU A 149 6.00 -22.53 2.59
C GLU A 149 5.74 -22.40 4.10
N ARG A 150 6.46 -23.18 4.92
CA ARG A 150 6.34 -23.09 6.38
C ARG A 150 6.82 -21.76 6.95
N ILE A 151 7.88 -21.19 6.40
CA ILE A 151 8.37 -19.87 6.78
C ILE A 151 7.36 -18.80 6.33
N CYS A 152 6.87 -18.89 5.09
CA CYS A 152 5.84 -17.99 4.58
C CYS A 152 4.63 -17.98 5.49
N GLU A 153 4.13 -19.14 5.89
CA GLU A 153 2.98 -19.27 6.80
C GLU A 153 3.27 -18.62 8.16
N GLN A 154 4.46 -18.83 8.75
CA GLN A 154 4.83 -18.18 10.01
C GLN A 154 4.90 -16.66 9.90
N VAL A 155 5.40 -16.15 8.76
CA VAL A 155 5.42 -14.71 8.46
C VAL A 155 3.99 -14.20 8.29
N TYR A 156 3.18 -14.93 7.53
CA TYR A 156 1.79 -14.59 7.26
C TYR A 156 0.97 -14.47 8.55
N GLN A 157 1.17 -15.39 9.50
CA GLN A 157 0.54 -15.33 10.83
C GLN A 157 0.97 -14.09 11.63
N ALA A 158 2.19 -13.59 11.46
CA ALA A 158 2.64 -12.35 12.11
C ALA A 158 1.91 -11.10 11.59
N PHE A 159 1.24 -11.19 10.44
CA PHE A 159 0.38 -10.19 9.83
C PHE A 159 -1.12 -10.52 9.94
N GLY A 160 -1.49 -11.43 10.86
CA GLY A 160 -2.89 -11.78 11.14
C GLY A 160 -3.43 -12.97 10.35
N GLY A 161 -2.68 -13.51 9.39
CA GLY A 161 -3.01 -14.75 8.67
C GLY A 161 -4.26 -14.68 7.77
N ASN A 162 -4.68 -13.50 7.32
CA ASN A 162 -5.89 -13.31 6.51
C ASN A 162 -5.71 -12.35 5.33
N ALA A 163 -4.60 -11.64 5.26
CA ALA A 163 -4.40 -10.63 4.24
C ALA A 163 -4.26 -11.24 2.84
N TYR A 164 -5.07 -10.78 1.89
CA TYR A 164 -4.90 -11.11 0.48
C TYR A 164 -3.56 -10.60 -0.04
N GLU A 165 -3.20 -9.39 0.36
CA GLU A 165 -1.98 -8.71 -0.06
C GLU A 165 -1.54 -7.67 0.97
N ILE A 166 -0.22 -7.43 1.04
CA ILE A 166 0.35 -6.31 1.76
C ILE A 166 0.89 -5.31 0.74
N ILE A 167 0.28 -4.14 0.65
CA ILE A 167 0.70 -3.06 -0.24
C ILE A 167 1.62 -2.12 0.54
N ILE A 168 2.84 -1.97 0.06
CA ILE A 168 3.89 -1.19 0.71
C ILE A 168 4.16 0.05 -0.14
N GLY A 169 4.06 1.24 0.44
CA GLY A 169 4.24 2.49 -0.29
C GLY A 169 4.84 3.61 0.56
N GLY A 170 5.08 4.76 -0.06
CA GLY A 170 5.59 5.96 0.59
C GLY A 170 7.11 6.05 0.73
N ALA A 171 7.86 4.95 0.54
CA ALA A 171 9.31 4.90 0.47
C ALA A 171 9.79 3.59 -0.16
N ALA A 172 11.08 3.52 -0.50
CA ALA A 172 11.68 2.28 -1.00
C ALA A 172 11.77 1.21 0.10
N LEU A 173 11.39 -0.02 -0.23
CA LEU A 173 11.55 -1.17 0.67
C LEU A 173 13.02 -1.61 0.71
N ASN A 174 13.50 -1.96 1.90
CA ASN A 174 14.87 -2.47 2.07
C ASN A 174 15.09 -3.74 1.24
N GLN A 175 16.15 -3.75 0.42
CA GLN A 175 16.43 -4.81 -0.54
C GLN A 175 16.58 -6.21 0.12
N GLU A 176 17.19 -6.30 1.32
CA GLU A 176 17.34 -7.57 2.03
C GLU A 176 15.97 -8.13 2.46
N VAL A 177 15.10 -7.25 2.97
CA VAL A 177 13.73 -7.62 3.37
C VAL A 177 12.91 -8.01 2.17
N GLU A 178 12.99 -7.25 1.09
CA GLU A 178 12.29 -7.52 -0.15
C GLU A 178 12.72 -8.87 -0.76
N ALA A 179 14.03 -9.11 -0.87
CA ALA A 179 14.58 -10.38 -1.36
C ALA A 179 14.12 -11.57 -0.50
N PHE A 180 14.04 -11.38 0.83
CA PHE A 180 13.54 -12.40 1.73
C PHE A 180 12.05 -12.70 1.48
N LEU A 181 11.19 -11.67 1.42
CA LEU A 181 9.75 -11.82 1.15
C LEU A 181 9.51 -12.50 -0.19
N ARG A 182 10.24 -12.11 -1.23
CA ARG A 182 10.18 -12.74 -2.56
C ARG A 182 10.60 -14.21 -2.51
N ARG A 183 11.68 -14.52 -1.81
CA ARG A 183 12.21 -15.89 -1.68
C ARG A 183 11.22 -16.87 -1.06
N ILE A 184 10.39 -16.41 -0.11
CA ILE A 184 9.37 -17.23 0.54
C ILE A 184 7.99 -17.14 -0.16
N ASN A 185 7.91 -16.43 -1.28
CA ASN A 185 6.68 -16.18 -2.03
C ASN A 185 5.57 -15.54 -1.16
N PHE A 186 5.95 -14.53 -0.38
CA PHE A 186 5.02 -13.79 0.48
C PHE A 186 4.14 -12.84 -0.34
N PRO A 187 2.84 -12.67 -0.01
CA PRO A 187 1.91 -11.83 -0.78
C PRO A 187 2.13 -10.33 -0.48
N TYR A 188 3.09 -9.71 -1.15
CA TYR A 188 3.36 -8.28 -1.04
C TYR A 188 3.56 -7.64 -2.41
N THR A 189 3.29 -6.34 -2.46
CA THR A 189 3.68 -5.47 -3.57
C THR A 189 4.24 -4.15 -3.06
N VAL A 190 5.00 -3.47 -3.91
CA VAL A 190 5.45 -2.09 -3.66
C VAL A 190 4.76 -1.19 -4.67
N GLY A 191 3.97 -0.23 -4.17
CA GLY A 191 3.35 0.81 -4.98
C GLY A 191 4.14 2.12 -4.93
N TYR A 192 3.98 2.94 -5.96
CA TYR A 192 4.54 4.28 -6.04
C TYR A 192 3.45 5.31 -6.24
N GLY A 193 3.59 6.44 -5.55
CA GLY A 193 2.64 7.53 -5.65
C GLY A 193 3.19 8.83 -5.05
N ALA A 194 2.44 9.89 -5.26
CA ALA A 194 2.72 11.23 -4.75
C ALA A 194 1.40 11.91 -4.34
N THR A 195 1.44 12.81 -3.38
CA THR A 195 0.27 13.58 -2.93
C THR A 195 -0.41 14.29 -4.11
N GLU A 196 0.39 14.77 -5.05
CA GLU A 196 -0.02 15.43 -6.29
C GLU A 196 -0.83 14.53 -7.24
N CYS A 197 -0.88 13.20 -6.96
CA CYS A 197 -1.65 12.20 -7.73
C CYS A 197 -2.70 11.47 -6.89
N ALA A 198 -3.00 11.91 -5.69
CA ALA A 198 -4.10 11.53 -4.80
C ALA A 198 -4.24 10.04 -4.35
N PRO A 199 -3.23 9.18 -4.18
CA PRO A 199 -1.80 9.35 -4.44
C PRO A 199 -1.23 8.47 -5.56
N ILE A 200 -1.94 7.44 -6.10
CA ILE A 200 -1.34 6.33 -6.84
C ILE A 200 -0.84 6.72 -8.24
N ILE A 201 0.36 6.27 -8.58
CA ILE A 201 0.96 6.40 -9.90
C ILE A 201 1.26 5.01 -10.48
N CYS A 202 1.89 4.13 -9.71
CA CYS A 202 2.25 2.78 -10.15
C CYS A 202 1.86 1.72 -9.12
N TYR A 203 1.43 0.56 -9.65
CA TYR A 203 1.08 -0.63 -8.86
C TYR A 203 1.12 -1.88 -9.74
N ARG A 204 1.31 -3.04 -9.12
CA ARG A 204 1.14 -4.35 -9.73
C ARG A 204 0.69 -5.36 -8.67
N ASP A 205 -0.30 -6.20 -9.00
CA ASP A 205 -0.74 -7.31 -8.14
C ASP A 205 0.43 -8.23 -7.77
N TRP A 206 0.50 -8.69 -6.53
CA TRP A 206 1.61 -9.44 -5.97
C TRP A 206 1.96 -10.73 -6.73
N HIS A 207 1.00 -11.35 -7.43
CA HIS A 207 1.25 -12.56 -8.24
C HIS A 207 2.17 -12.28 -9.42
N THR A 208 2.12 -11.07 -9.96
CA THR A 208 2.88 -10.64 -11.14
C THR A 208 3.87 -9.51 -10.86
N PHE A 209 3.96 -9.08 -9.61
CA PHE A 209 4.88 -8.05 -9.15
C PHE A 209 6.35 -8.49 -9.32
N ALA A 210 7.19 -7.62 -9.86
CA ALA A 210 8.62 -7.84 -10.01
C ALA A 210 9.39 -7.18 -8.87
N GLN A 211 10.29 -7.93 -8.21
CA GLN A 211 11.17 -7.41 -7.16
C GLN A 211 11.98 -6.20 -7.67
N GLY A 212 12.10 -5.19 -6.84
CA GLY A 212 12.86 -3.96 -7.14
C GLY A 212 12.11 -2.99 -8.06
N SER A 213 10.85 -3.27 -8.42
CA SER A 213 9.99 -2.35 -9.17
C SER A 213 8.95 -1.68 -8.27
N CYS A 214 8.22 -0.71 -8.84
CA CYS A 214 7.00 -0.16 -8.24
C CYS A 214 5.75 -0.59 -9.01
N GLY A 215 5.87 -1.61 -9.86
CA GLY A 215 4.79 -2.07 -10.72
C GLY A 215 4.75 -1.33 -12.07
N GLN A 216 3.56 -1.21 -12.61
CA GLN A 216 3.25 -0.51 -13.87
C GLN A 216 2.33 0.69 -13.59
N ALA A 217 2.11 1.54 -14.61
CA ALA A 217 1.15 2.63 -14.51
C ALA A 217 -0.20 2.12 -13.98
N ALA A 218 -0.74 2.80 -12.98
CA ALA A 218 -2.03 2.48 -12.38
C ALA A 218 -3.16 2.71 -13.40
N TYR A 219 -4.30 2.09 -13.16
CA TYR A 219 -5.48 2.23 -14.01
C TYR A 219 -5.84 3.71 -14.23
N GLY A 220 -5.98 4.10 -15.49
CA GLY A 220 -6.28 5.46 -15.90
C GLY A 220 -5.08 6.41 -15.92
N GLN A 221 -3.85 5.91 -15.66
CA GLN A 221 -2.62 6.71 -15.67
C GLN A 221 -1.76 6.42 -16.88
N GLU A 222 -1.11 7.47 -17.40
CA GLU A 222 0.01 7.39 -18.33
C GLU A 222 1.29 7.75 -17.56
N VAL A 223 2.33 6.93 -17.69
CA VAL A 223 3.64 7.17 -17.04
C VAL A 223 4.73 7.08 -18.09
N LYS A 224 5.61 8.07 -18.09
CA LYS A 224 6.78 8.13 -18.95
C LYS A 224 8.02 8.46 -18.11
N ILE A 225 9.13 7.82 -18.44
CA ILE A 225 10.45 8.24 -17.94
C ILE A 225 11.06 9.19 -18.97
N ASP A 226 11.31 10.42 -18.58
CA ASP A 226 11.97 11.41 -19.42
C ASP A 226 13.49 11.21 -19.36
N SER A 227 13.97 10.42 -20.30
CA SER A 227 15.36 10.00 -20.41
C SER A 227 15.70 9.75 -21.88
N VAL A 228 16.97 9.89 -22.23
CA VAL A 228 17.49 9.54 -23.57
C VAL A 228 17.41 8.03 -23.84
N ASP A 229 17.47 7.23 -22.79
CA ASP A 229 17.27 5.77 -22.83
C ASP A 229 16.57 5.33 -21.54
N PRO A 230 15.22 5.28 -21.53
CA PRO A 230 14.44 4.97 -20.31
C PRO A 230 14.72 3.60 -19.69
N HIS A 231 15.33 2.68 -20.43
CA HIS A 231 15.67 1.34 -19.92
C HIS A 231 17.02 1.31 -19.19
N ASN A 232 17.95 2.17 -19.54
CA ASN A 232 19.33 2.11 -19.04
C ASN A 232 19.79 3.39 -18.35
N VAL A 233 19.14 4.53 -18.60
CA VAL A 233 19.51 5.83 -18.06
C VAL A 233 18.38 6.37 -17.20
N PRO A 234 18.62 6.66 -15.90
CA PRO A 234 17.63 7.29 -15.04
C PRO A 234 17.12 8.62 -15.62
N GLY A 235 15.85 8.91 -15.41
CA GLY A 235 15.19 10.13 -15.85
C GLY A 235 14.08 10.57 -14.91
N GLU A 236 13.47 11.69 -15.21
CA GLU A 236 12.32 12.21 -14.46
C GLU A 236 11.07 11.38 -14.76
N ILE A 237 10.26 11.12 -13.73
CA ILE A 237 8.99 10.43 -13.87
C ILE A 237 7.92 11.46 -14.23
N LEU A 238 7.38 11.37 -15.44
CA LEU A 238 6.26 12.16 -15.90
C LEU A 238 4.98 11.33 -15.78
N THR A 239 3.96 11.90 -15.17
CA THR A 239 2.64 11.24 -15.06
C THR A 239 1.53 12.15 -15.57
N LYS A 240 0.55 11.53 -16.23
CA LYS A 240 -0.66 12.19 -16.72
C LYS A 240 -1.85 11.29 -16.45
N GLY A 241 -2.94 11.86 -15.96
CA GLY A 241 -4.16 11.12 -15.71
C GLY A 241 -5.16 11.91 -14.88
N PRO A 242 -6.38 11.36 -14.70
CA PRO A 242 -7.44 12.01 -13.93
C PRO A 242 -7.11 12.14 -12.44
N ASN A 243 -6.09 11.45 -11.94
CA ASN A 243 -5.64 11.55 -10.54
C ASN A 243 -4.74 12.77 -10.25
N VAL A 244 -4.28 13.49 -11.28
CA VAL A 244 -3.36 14.62 -11.09
C VAL A 244 -4.09 15.81 -10.49
N MET A 245 -3.44 16.50 -9.54
CA MET A 245 -3.92 17.69 -8.84
C MET A 245 -4.28 18.85 -9.79
N LEU A 246 -4.92 19.88 -9.25
CA LEU A 246 -5.16 21.15 -9.94
C LEU A 246 -3.93 22.05 -9.94
N GLY A 247 -3.14 22.05 -8.87
CA GLY A 247 -1.95 22.86 -8.67
C GLY A 247 -1.44 22.80 -7.24
#